data_cbd605a8287cdd863714cb224606dcdf
#
_entry.id   cbd605a8287cdd863714cb224606dcdf
#
_cell.length_a   1.000
_cell.length_b   1.000
_cell.length_c   1.000
_cell.angle_alpha   90.00
_cell.angle_beta   90.00
_cell.angle_gamma   90.00
#
_symmetry.space_group_name_H-M   'P 1'
#
loop_
_entity.id
_entity.type
_entity.pdbx_description
1 polymer ?
#
loop_
_entity_poly.entity_id
_entity_poly.type
_entity_poly.pdbx_seq_one_letter_code
_entity_poly.pdbx_strand_id
1 'polypeptide(L)'
;MQTNFNIKTSLELVKNLTNSLGGVVKEENHIARIALAYSLVRATYDPRKEYPITDKQKEYKDSTLFGNYREYYISLVCQKYKIHKDSIEIKKYLKWHVDNGLELLNKYFEENKNVSGMEFLLDNVEEGIDNITNGDSFSFIKNRNNLIKEKDSFMAPIKILIGENNGKEIYFTPNDTSLYSNCHIAIAGQSGTGKSYFARNILKRIVKKSEGRVNFLYLDFKGMTESDKKNKENEEFFTQTNAKLIDTPTDSFPVNPLSFINNINEKDKLVGIGRFVDIIDKYANLGKVQKQHLKDATKRAFEDKKDGTYPTLNDILENVYEIAGDKPTSLTQILIGLTEVDLFDNSKLGSFINENYYLSLSGDLSKEVRFTATFLVIYYLYNTFMNMDKVPIEDSYSGLRYILLIDEAHNVFKETKSQEILEKLLREVRSQGVSVMLVSQGIEEFNQRDFDFSELCQSAFLMQVKDGSNWSSIRKFLGAGEKNRATINRSMENMKPRQAISNIREFEFGKIFNTK
;
A
#
# COMPACT_ATOMS: atom_id res chain seq x y z
N MET A 1 19.56 -7.69 38.65
CA MET A 1 20.97 -7.26 38.58
C MET A 1 21.51 -7.60 37.22
N GLN A 2 21.91 -6.62 36.42
CA GLN A 2 22.63 -6.87 35.17
C GLN A 2 24.01 -7.38 35.50
N THR A 3 24.26 -8.68 35.34
CA THR A 3 25.61 -9.24 35.51
C THR A 3 26.44 -8.89 34.28
N ASN A 4 27.35 -7.94 34.42
CA ASN A 4 28.39 -7.68 33.42
C ASN A 4 29.29 -8.91 33.31
N PHE A 5 29.65 -9.29 32.10
CA PHE A 5 30.53 -10.42 31.85
C PHE A 5 31.57 -10.12 30.76
N ASN A 6 32.66 -10.84 30.79
CA ASN A 6 33.69 -10.76 29.77
C ASN A 6 33.74 -12.05 28.97
N ILE A 7 33.98 -11.92 27.66
CA ILE A 7 34.20 -13.06 26.74
C ILE A 7 35.66 -13.00 26.28
N LYS A 8 36.35 -14.14 26.40
CA LYS A 8 37.71 -14.34 25.92
C LYS A 8 37.71 -15.26 24.72
N THR A 9 38.42 -14.87 23.65
CA THR A 9 38.51 -15.60 22.40
C THR A 9 39.93 -15.50 21.79
N SER A 10 40.16 -16.24 20.68
CA SER A 10 41.45 -16.21 19.95
C SER A 10 41.70 -14.85 19.29
N LEU A 11 42.85 -14.23 19.62
CA LEU A 11 43.28 -12.99 19.00
C LEU A 11 43.70 -13.22 17.52
N GLU A 12 44.31 -14.35 17.25
CA GLU A 12 44.79 -14.71 15.92
C GLU A 12 43.62 -14.85 14.93
N LEU A 13 42.58 -15.61 15.29
CA LEU A 13 41.38 -15.76 14.46
C LEU A 13 40.69 -14.41 14.20
N VAL A 14 40.58 -13.57 15.23
CA VAL A 14 39.97 -12.23 15.05
C VAL A 14 40.78 -11.38 14.07
N LYS A 15 42.12 -11.39 14.14
CA LYS A 15 42.98 -10.64 13.22
C LYS A 15 42.94 -11.19 11.79
N ASN A 16 42.96 -12.52 11.63
CA ASN A 16 42.86 -13.15 10.30
C ASN A 16 41.56 -12.76 9.64
N LEU A 17 40.45 -12.82 10.35
CA LEU A 17 39.13 -12.43 9.84
C LEU A 17 39.00 -10.92 9.61
N THR A 18 39.67 -10.08 10.42
CA THR A 18 39.74 -8.64 10.13
C THR A 18 40.41 -8.38 8.77
N ASN A 19 41.44 -9.15 8.43
CA ASN A 19 42.10 -9.06 7.12
C ASN A 19 41.22 -9.63 5.98
N SER A 20 40.56 -10.76 6.20
CA SER A 20 39.68 -11.40 5.20
C SER A 20 38.42 -10.57 4.90
N LEU A 21 37.85 -9.93 5.89
CA LEU A 21 36.75 -8.96 5.75
C LEU A 21 37.24 -7.55 5.38
N GLY A 22 38.50 -7.43 4.97
CA GLY A 22 39.28 -6.23 4.78
C GLY A 22 38.56 -5.04 4.14
N GLY A 23 38.68 -3.88 4.79
CA GLY A 23 38.10 -2.62 4.35
C GLY A 23 36.62 -2.42 4.70
N VAL A 24 35.85 -3.48 4.89
CA VAL A 24 34.41 -3.42 5.21
C VAL A 24 34.18 -3.36 6.71
N VAL A 25 34.91 -4.17 7.49
CA VAL A 25 34.81 -4.24 8.94
C VAL A 25 36.16 -3.90 9.56
N LYS A 26 36.25 -2.75 10.22
CA LYS A 26 37.52 -2.23 10.81
C LYS A 26 37.71 -2.60 12.27
N GLU A 27 36.64 -2.79 13.01
CA GLU A 27 36.67 -2.97 14.44
C GLU A 27 36.62 -4.46 14.82
N GLU A 28 37.56 -4.94 15.59
CA GLU A 28 37.66 -6.35 16.03
C GLU A 28 36.40 -6.85 16.78
N ASN A 29 35.72 -5.98 17.52
CA ASN A 29 34.46 -6.32 18.19
C ASN A 29 33.32 -6.57 17.21
N HIS A 30 33.33 -5.95 16.03
CA HIS A 30 32.37 -6.22 14.97
C HIS A 30 32.59 -7.60 14.36
N ILE A 31 33.85 -8.03 14.21
CA ILE A 31 34.20 -9.40 13.77
C ILE A 31 33.60 -10.43 14.72
N ALA A 32 33.78 -10.23 16.03
CA ALA A 32 33.21 -11.15 17.04
C ALA A 32 31.66 -11.15 17.03
N ARG A 33 31.01 -10.04 16.71
CA ARG A 33 29.53 -9.98 16.52
C ARG A 33 29.09 -10.75 15.28
N ILE A 34 29.78 -10.57 14.15
CA ILE A 34 29.49 -11.31 12.91
C ILE A 34 29.66 -12.81 13.15
N ALA A 35 30.75 -13.20 13.81
CA ALA A 35 31.00 -14.60 14.16
C ALA A 35 29.89 -15.18 15.05
N LEU A 36 29.47 -14.46 16.09
CA LEU A 36 28.35 -14.85 16.95
C LEU A 36 27.07 -15.04 16.13
N ALA A 37 26.70 -14.04 15.31
CA ALA A 37 25.47 -14.11 14.50
C ALA A 37 25.52 -15.26 13.50
N TYR A 38 26.65 -15.46 12.82
CA TYR A 38 26.88 -16.51 11.86
C TYR A 38 26.73 -17.90 12.50
N SER A 39 27.32 -18.11 13.70
CA SER A 39 27.19 -19.34 14.45
C SER A 39 25.78 -19.57 15.01
N LEU A 40 25.09 -18.53 15.48
CA LEU A 40 23.70 -18.66 15.97
C LEU A 40 22.76 -19.20 14.92
N VAL A 41 22.96 -18.84 13.65
CA VAL A 41 22.14 -19.36 12.55
C VAL A 41 22.52 -20.80 12.18
N ARG A 42 23.82 -21.12 12.11
CA ARG A 42 24.34 -22.36 11.50
C ARG A 42 24.69 -23.48 12.48
N ALA A 43 24.76 -23.19 13.76
CA ALA A 43 25.18 -24.18 14.77
C ALA A 43 24.30 -24.18 16.01
N THR A 44 24.26 -25.32 16.69
CA THR A 44 23.67 -25.49 18.01
C THR A 44 24.78 -25.80 19.02
N TYR A 45 24.69 -25.24 20.22
CA TYR A 45 25.65 -25.50 21.28
C TYR A 45 25.84 -26.99 21.50
N ASP A 46 27.10 -27.47 21.42
CA ASP A 46 27.51 -28.83 21.79
C ASP A 46 28.50 -28.73 22.97
N PRO A 47 28.12 -29.21 24.15
CA PRO A 47 28.97 -29.15 25.34
C PRO A 47 30.25 -30.00 25.21
N ARG A 48 30.32 -30.93 24.25
CA ARG A 48 31.49 -31.75 23.99
C ARG A 48 32.52 -31.06 23.09
N LYS A 49 32.11 -29.98 22.39
CA LYS A 49 32.98 -29.23 21.49
C LYS A 49 33.53 -28.02 22.21
N GLU A 50 34.82 -28.10 22.54
CA GLU A 50 35.56 -27.00 23.15
C GLU A 50 36.43 -26.30 22.12
N TYR A 51 36.63 -25.02 22.33
CA TYR A 51 37.51 -24.16 21.54
C TYR A 51 38.66 -23.67 22.44
N PRO A 52 39.74 -24.47 22.57
CA PRO A 52 40.89 -24.08 23.38
C PRO A 52 41.60 -22.90 22.72
N ILE A 53 41.85 -21.84 23.47
CA ILE A 53 42.61 -20.70 22.99
C ILE A 53 44.09 -21.03 23.14
N THR A 54 44.77 -21.35 22.06
CA THR A 54 46.19 -21.75 22.03
C THR A 54 47.12 -20.58 21.76
N ASP A 55 46.57 -19.44 21.37
CA ASP A 55 47.26 -18.18 21.08
C ASP A 55 47.04 -17.12 22.16
N LYS A 56 47.40 -15.86 21.87
CA LYS A 56 47.08 -14.71 22.73
C LYS A 56 45.56 -14.50 22.81
N GLN A 57 45.05 -14.31 24.02
CA GLN A 57 43.64 -14.09 24.26
C GLN A 57 43.25 -12.64 23.98
N LYS A 58 42.12 -12.46 23.30
CA LYS A 58 41.40 -11.20 23.22
C LYS A 58 40.22 -11.25 24.18
N GLU A 59 40.14 -10.26 25.05
CA GLU A 59 39.05 -10.14 26.04
C GLU A 59 38.14 -8.96 25.67
N TYR A 60 36.86 -9.22 25.61
CA TYR A 60 35.83 -8.22 25.39
C TYR A 60 34.93 -8.11 26.62
N LYS A 61 34.71 -6.89 27.11
CA LYS A 61 33.59 -6.61 28.01
C LYS A 61 32.29 -6.68 27.20
N ASP A 62 31.22 -7.16 27.80
CA ASP A 62 29.89 -7.28 27.13
C ASP A 62 29.43 -5.93 26.56
N SER A 63 29.64 -4.82 27.27
CA SER A 63 29.33 -3.47 26.77
C SER A 63 30.13 -3.08 25.53
N THR A 64 31.39 -3.49 25.42
CA THR A 64 32.24 -3.24 24.24
C THR A 64 31.90 -4.18 23.12
N LEU A 65 31.65 -5.47 23.43
CA LEU A 65 31.32 -6.49 22.42
C LEU A 65 29.99 -6.18 21.75
N PHE A 66 28.99 -5.85 22.51
CA PHE A 66 27.62 -5.70 21.98
C PHE A 66 27.14 -4.25 21.80
N GLY A 67 27.77 -3.29 22.50
CA GLY A 67 27.32 -1.89 22.48
C GLY A 67 25.83 -1.76 22.79
N ASN A 68 25.14 -0.93 22.04
CA ASN A 68 23.70 -0.71 22.19
C ASN A 68 22.83 -1.94 21.83
N TYR A 69 23.42 -3.00 21.26
CA TYR A 69 22.70 -4.21 20.83
C TYR A 69 22.80 -5.36 21.85
N ARG A 70 23.30 -5.13 23.05
CA ARG A 70 23.52 -6.14 24.08
C ARG A 70 22.26 -6.98 24.37
N GLU A 71 21.17 -6.31 24.67
CA GLU A 71 19.90 -6.99 24.99
C GLU A 71 19.36 -7.80 23.80
N TYR A 72 19.66 -7.37 22.60
CA TYR A 72 19.28 -8.06 21.37
C TYR A 72 19.98 -9.42 21.27
N TYR A 73 21.30 -9.46 21.43
CA TYR A 73 22.06 -10.71 21.38
C TYR A 73 21.72 -11.66 22.53
N ILE A 74 21.49 -11.12 23.73
CA ILE A 74 20.99 -11.92 24.86
C ILE A 74 19.64 -12.54 24.53
N SER A 75 18.71 -11.76 23.98
CA SER A 75 17.38 -12.25 23.61
C SER A 75 17.42 -13.36 22.55
N LEU A 76 18.30 -13.25 21.54
CA LEU A 76 18.50 -14.29 20.54
C LEU A 76 18.95 -15.61 21.17
N VAL A 77 19.89 -15.57 22.11
CA VAL A 77 20.36 -16.75 22.84
C VAL A 77 19.24 -17.33 23.73
N CYS A 78 18.53 -16.46 24.47
CA CYS A 78 17.41 -16.89 25.30
C CYS A 78 16.32 -17.59 24.48
N GLN A 79 15.98 -17.04 23.30
CA GLN A 79 15.00 -17.63 22.39
C GLN A 79 15.47 -18.97 21.84
N LYS A 80 16.72 -19.05 21.38
CA LYS A 80 17.28 -20.27 20.78
C LYS A 80 17.33 -21.43 21.77
N TYR A 81 17.75 -21.16 23.01
CA TYR A 81 17.97 -22.17 24.05
C TYR A 81 16.86 -22.24 25.09
N LYS A 82 15.79 -21.44 24.93
CA LYS A 82 14.63 -21.38 25.84
C LYS A 82 15.02 -21.16 27.31
N ILE A 83 15.98 -20.25 27.54
CA ILE A 83 16.47 -19.91 28.87
C ILE A 83 16.05 -18.48 29.25
N HIS A 84 15.96 -18.22 30.57
CA HIS A 84 15.63 -16.88 31.08
C HIS A 84 16.82 -15.93 30.96
N LYS A 85 16.55 -14.63 30.77
CA LYS A 85 17.57 -13.55 30.61
C LYS A 85 18.57 -13.41 31.78
N ASP A 86 18.22 -13.92 32.95
CA ASP A 86 19.07 -13.90 34.14
C ASP A 86 19.84 -15.23 34.36
N SER A 87 19.78 -16.15 33.37
CA SER A 87 20.49 -17.42 33.45
C SER A 87 22.01 -17.24 33.39
N ILE A 88 22.71 -17.92 34.30
CA ILE A 88 24.18 -17.96 34.34
C ILE A 88 24.77 -18.58 33.07
N GLU A 89 24.00 -19.38 32.38
CA GLU A 89 24.42 -20.07 31.16
C GLU A 89 24.55 -19.15 29.94
N ILE A 90 23.93 -17.96 29.93
CA ILE A 90 23.99 -17.03 28.80
C ILE A 90 25.43 -16.74 28.37
N LYS A 91 26.30 -16.46 29.32
CA LYS A 91 27.72 -16.22 29.04
C LYS A 91 28.39 -17.42 28.37
N LYS A 92 28.04 -18.63 28.76
CA LYS A 92 28.56 -19.88 28.22
C LYS A 92 28.13 -20.06 26.75
N TYR A 93 26.85 -19.85 26.44
CA TYR A 93 26.33 -19.93 25.07
C TYR A 93 26.91 -18.83 24.18
N LEU A 94 26.96 -17.60 24.66
CA LEU A 94 27.54 -16.48 23.91
C LEU A 94 29.02 -16.74 23.59
N LYS A 95 29.81 -17.17 24.59
CA LYS A 95 31.24 -17.50 24.36
C LYS A 95 31.39 -18.60 23.33
N TRP A 96 30.65 -19.70 23.47
CA TRP A 96 30.73 -20.83 22.54
C TRP A 96 30.39 -20.41 21.11
N HIS A 97 29.34 -19.60 20.93
CA HIS A 97 28.97 -19.14 19.60
C HIS A 97 29.94 -18.14 19.00
N VAL A 98 30.60 -17.30 19.80
CA VAL A 98 31.69 -16.45 19.31
C VAL A 98 32.84 -17.33 18.79
N ASP A 99 33.30 -18.28 19.59
CA ASP A 99 34.44 -19.13 19.22
C ASP A 99 34.11 -20.03 18.02
N ASN A 100 32.95 -20.69 18.03
CA ASN A 100 32.47 -21.50 16.91
C ASN A 100 32.36 -20.66 15.63
N GLY A 101 31.82 -19.45 15.71
CA GLY A 101 31.66 -18.58 14.58
C GLY A 101 32.99 -18.11 13.99
N LEU A 102 33.97 -17.80 14.82
CA LEU A 102 35.32 -17.46 14.35
C LEU A 102 35.96 -18.62 13.58
N GLU A 103 35.83 -19.85 14.08
CA GLU A 103 36.33 -21.05 13.38
C GLU A 103 35.58 -21.28 12.06
N LEU A 104 34.25 -21.19 12.05
CA LEU A 104 33.45 -21.36 10.84
C LEU A 104 33.79 -20.32 9.76
N LEU A 105 33.96 -19.06 10.16
CA LEU A 105 34.32 -17.99 9.24
C LEU A 105 35.75 -18.16 8.72
N ASN A 106 36.71 -18.51 9.59
CA ASN A 106 38.09 -18.76 9.17
C ASN A 106 38.15 -19.87 8.14
N LYS A 107 37.47 -20.99 8.42
CA LYS A 107 37.37 -22.11 7.47
C LYS A 107 36.74 -21.67 6.15
N TYR A 108 35.66 -20.89 6.19
CA TYR A 108 35.00 -20.39 4.99
C TYR A 108 35.95 -19.60 4.10
N PHE A 109 36.72 -18.65 4.66
CA PHE A 109 37.66 -17.84 3.89
C PHE A 109 38.91 -18.60 3.45
N GLU A 110 39.33 -19.63 4.18
CA GLU A 110 40.38 -20.55 3.71
C GLU A 110 39.96 -21.37 2.48
N GLU A 111 38.72 -21.81 2.45
CA GLU A 111 38.13 -22.58 1.35
C GLU A 111 37.74 -21.71 0.15
N ASN A 112 37.39 -20.43 0.37
CA ASN A 112 36.87 -19.49 -0.62
C ASN A 112 37.76 -18.24 -0.76
N LYS A 113 39.03 -18.42 -1.14
CA LYS A 113 40.04 -17.34 -1.23
C LYS A 113 39.71 -16.21 -2.20
N ASN A 114 38.81 -16.43 -3.13
CA ASN A 114 38.43 -15.46 -4.17
C ASN A 114 37.20 -14.61 -3.76
N VAL A 115 36.53 -14.94 -2.66
CA VAL A 115 35.36 -14.19 -2.17
C VAL A 115 35.82 -12.99 -1.36
N SER A 116 35.37 -11.81 -1.73
CA SER A 116 35.65 -10.60 -0.97
C SER A 116 34.81 -10.53 0.32
N GLY A 117 35.31 -9.82 1.34
CA GLY A 117 34.54 -9.62 2.57
C GLY A 117 33.20 -8.92 2.35
N MET A 118 33.09 -8.03 1.34
CA MET A 118 31.84 -7.37 0.98
C MET A 118 30.85 -8.36 0.36
N GLU A 119 31.29 -9.18 -0.58
CA GLU A 119 30.47 -10.21 -1.22
C GLU A 119 29.93 -11.21 -0.18
N PHE A 120 30.80 -11.71 0.70
CA PHE A 120 30.39 -12.55 1.82
C PHE A 120 29.28 -11.91 2.69
N LEU A 121 29.41 -10.61 3.02
CA LEU A 121 28.40 -9.94 3.85
C LEU A 121 27.09 -9.73 3.11
N LEU A 122 27.12 -9.39 1.81
CA LEU A 122 25.94 -9.25 0.98
C LEU A 122 25.19 -10.57 0.86
N ASP A 123 25.88 -11.67 0.51
CA ASP A 123 25.29 -13.00 0.39
C ASP A 123 24.60 -13.45 1.70
N ASN A 124 25.26 -13.21 2.84
CA ASN A 124 24.65 -13.56 4.14
C ASN A 124 23.48 -12.66 4.55
N VAL A 125 23.48 -11.40 4.11
CA VAL A 125 22.32 -10.51 4.31
C VAL A 125 21.16 -10.96 3.41
N GLU A 126 21.42 -11.28 2.14
CA GLU A 126 20.40 -11.81 1.21
C GLU A 126 19.83 -13.14 1.72
N GLU A 127 20.69 -14.11 2.11
CA GLU A 127 20.26 -15.37 2.73
C GLU A 127 19.40 -15.12 3.99
N GLY A 128 19.80 -14.15 4.80
CA GLY A 128 19.04 -13.75 6.01
C GLY A 128 17.67 -13.18 5.68
N ILE A 129 17.58 -12.33 4.66
CA ILE A 129 16.34 -11.76 4.15
C ILE A 129 15.44 -12.87 3.60
N ASP A 130 15.99 -13.77 2.78
CA ASP A 130 15.26 -14.90 2.20
C ASP A 130 14.74 -15.84 3.27
N ASN A 131 15.54 -16.16 4.30
CA ASN A 131 15.12 -16.99 5.42
C ASN A 131 14.02 -16.32 6.27
N ILE A 132 14.07 -15.01 6.45
CA ILE A 132 13.01 -14.23 7.10
C ILE A 132 11.76 -14.22 6.22
N THR A 133 11.92 -14.11 4.91
CA THR A 133 10.83 -14.02 3.94
C THR A 133 10.12 -15.36 3.75
N ASN A 134 10.86 -16.48 3.75
CA ASN A 134 10.35 -17.83 3.45
C ASN A 134 10.11 -18.70 4.68
N GLY A 135 10.54 -18.30 5.87
CA GLY A 135 10.42 -19.07 7.10
C GLY A 135 9.11 -18.84 7.87
N ASP A 136 8.36 -19.91 8.19
CA ASP A 136 7.11 -19.85 8.96
C ASP A 136 7.26 -19.35 10.41
N SER A 137 8.50 -19.28 10.91
CA SER A 137 8.79 -18.95 12.31
C SER A 137 8.87 -17.45 12.61
N PHE A 138 8.82 -16.59 11.61
CA PHE A 138 8.98 -15.13 11.75
C PHE A 138 7.76 -14.34 11.28
N SER A 139 6.55 -14.82 11.56
CA SER A 139 5.31 -14.08 11.27
C SER A 139 5.30 -12.65 11.85
N PHE A 140 6.02 -12.40 12.95
CA PHE A 140 6.15 -11.07 13.56
C PHE A 140 7.06 -10.12 12.78
N ILE A 141 8.14 -10.60 12.17
CA ILE A 141 9.06 -9.76 11.36
C ILE A 141 8.54 -9.64 9.93
N LYS A 142 7.95 -10.71 9.39
CA LYS A 142 7.16 -10.64 8.16
C LYS A 142 6.07 -9.55 8.24
N ASN A 143 5.46 -9.34 9.41
CA ASN A 143 4.48 -8.27 9.58
C ASN A 143 5.09 -6.85 9.59
N ARG A 144 6.39 -6.65 9.77
CA ARG A 144 7.02 -5.32 9.69
C ARG A 144 7.45 -4.92 8.26
N ASN A 145 7.90 -5.88 7.44
CA ASN A 145 8.19 -5.65 6.01
C ASN A 145 7.06 -6.13 5.09
N ASN A 146 6.14 -6.99 5.58
CA ASN A 146 4.91 -7.42 4.93
C ASN A 146 3.71 -6.50 5.18
N LEU A 147 3.93 -5.27 5.66
CA LEU A 147 2.88 -4.26 5.52
C LEU A 147 2.54 -4.01 4.04
N ILE A 148 3.44 -4.42 3.14
CA ILE A 148 3.19 -4.43 1.72
C ILE A 148 3.85 -5.70 1.16
N LYS A 149 3.14 -6.87 1.17
CA LYS A 149 3.47 -7.92 0.21
C LYS A 149 3.49 -7.23 -1.14
N GLU A 150 4.61 -7.29 -1.86
CA GLU A 150 4.62 -6.86 -3.25
C GLU A 150 3.45 -7.55 -3.93
N LYS A 151 2.48 -6.74 -4.34
CA LYS A 151 1.35 -7.25 -5.07
C LYS A 151 1.82 -7.45 -6.50
N ASP A 152 1.93 -8.71 -6.91
CA ASP A 152 2.27 -9.06 -8.28
C ASP A 152 1.33 -8.38 -9.27
N SER A 153 1.89 -7.90 -10.37
CA SER A 153 1.11 -7.35 -11.46
C SER A 153 0.62 -8.47 -12.39
N PHE A 154 -0.61 -8.35 -12.89
CA PHE A 154 -1.11 -9.22 -13.95
C PHE A 154 -0.62 -8.70 -15.30
N MET A 155 0.20 -9.48 -16.01
CA MET A 155 0.92 -9.06 -17.22
C MET A 155 0.24 -9.44 -18.53
N ALA A 156 -0.68 -10.41 -18.51
CA ALA A 156 -1.34 -10.86 -19.74
C ALA A 156 -2.41 -9.87 -20.24
N PRO A 157 -2.82 -9.94 -21.53
CA PRO A 157 -3.87 -9.09 -22.08
C PRO A 157 -5.20 -9.24 -21.32
N ILE A 158 -5.71 -8.13 -20.79
CA ILE A 158 -7.00 -8.05 -20.09
C ILE A 158 -8.11 -7.79 -21.13
N LYS A 159 -8.30 -8.72 -22.06
CA LYS A 159 -9.36 -8.62 -23.08
C LYS A 159 -10.71 -8.99 -22.47
N ILE A 160 -11.59 -8.01 -22.30
CA ILE A 160 -12.91 -8.15 -21.70
C ILE A 160 -14.01 -7.80 -22.70
N LEU A 161 -15.13 -8.56 -22.66
CA LEU A 161 -16.33 -8.24 -23.41
C LEU A 161 -17.05 -7.06 -22.76
N ILE A 162 -17.30 -5.97 -23.47
CA ILE A 162 -17.96 -4.78 -22.91
C ILE A 162 -19.34 -4.52 -23.50
N GLY A 163 -19.66 -5.13 -24.61
CA GLY A 163 -20.94 -4.91 -25.25
C GLY A 163 -21.10 -5.64 -26.58
N GLU A 164 -22.16 -5.26 -27.29
CA GLU A 164 -22.44 -5.77 -28.63
C GLU A 164 -23.06 -4.69 -29.52
N ASN A 165 -22.82 -4.80 -30.83
CA ASN A 165 -23.50 -4.01 -31.85
C ASN A 165 -23.92 -4.95 -32.99
N ASN A 166 -25.22 -4.97 -33.32
CA ASN A 166 -25.81 -5.83 -34.37
C ASN A 166 -25.38 -7.31 -34.27
N GLY A 167 -25.36 -7.87 -33.05
CA GLY A 167 -24.96 -9.26 -32.77
C GLY A 167 -23.44 -9.50 -32.78
N LYS A 168 -22.64 -8.49 -33.07
CA LYS A 168 -21.18 -8.59 -33.00
C LYS A 168 -20.67 -8.14 -31.62
N GLU A 169 -19.91 -9.01 -30.95
CA GLU A 169 -19.30 -8.72 -29.66
C GLU A 169 -18.22 -7.67 -29.77
N ILE A 170 -18.16 -6.78 -28.76
CA ILE A 170 -17.17 -5.71 -28.64
C ILE A 170 -16.31 -6.01 -27.43
N TYR A 171 -15.03 -6.14 -27.68
CA TYR A 171 -14.01 -6.35 -26.67
C TYR A 171 -13.24 -5.07 -26.41
N PHE A 172 -12.65 -4.98 -25.22
CA PHE A 172 -11.81 -3.87 -24.78
C PHE A 172 -10.61 -4.42 -23.99
N THR A 173 -9.42 -3.91 -24.27
CA THR A 173 -8.17 -4.37 -23.66
C THR A 173 -7.45 -3.19 -23.02
N PRO A 174 -7.84 -2.75 -21.78
CA PRO A 174 -7.36 -1.50 -21.18
C PRO A 174 -5.86 -1.45 -20.95
N ASN A 175 -5.18 -2.58 -20.82
CA ASN A 175 -3.74 -2.63 -20.56
C ASN A 175 -2.88 -2.81 -21.82
N ASP A 176 -3.45 -2.66 -23.00
CA ASP A 176 -2.70 -2.66 -24.25
C ASP A 176 -2.05 -1.28 -24.51
N THR A 177 -0.73 -1.20 -24.34
CA THR A 177 0.04 0.04 -24.46
C THR A 177 0.24 0.49 -25.90
N SER A 178 -0.03 -0.38 -26.89
CA SER A 178 -0.06 0.00 -28.30
C SER A 178 -1.30 0.81 -28.66
N LEU A 179 -2.38 0.67 -27.87
CA LEU A 179 -3.66 1.35 -28.06
C LEU A 179 -3.86 2.52 -27.09
N TYR A 180 -3.39 2.36 -25.83
CA TYR A 180 -3.66 3.29 -24.74
C TYR A 180 -2.39 3.66 -23.96
N SER A 181 -2.21 4.94 -23.64
CA SER A 181 -1.09 5.40 -22.83
C SER A 181 -1.26 5.10 -21.33
N ASN A 182 -2.48 4.81 -20.88
CA ASN A 182 -2.80 4.38 -19.51
C ASN A 182 -4.12 3.59 -19.49
N CYS A 183 -4.38 2.93 -18.35
CA CYS A 183 -5.58 2.11 -18.13
C CYS A 183 -6.73 2.89 -17.47
N HIS A 184 -6.67 4.23 -17.33
CA HIS A 184 -7.73 4.99 -16.66
C HIS A 184 -8.97 5.09 -17.53
N ILE A 185 -10.15 4.99 -16.88
CA ILE A 185 -11.45 4.93 -17.53
C ILE A 185 -12.36 6.03 -17.00
N ALA A 186 -13.05 6.75 -17.88
CA ALA A 186 -14.12 7.68 -17.55
C ALA A 186 -15.47 7.16 -18.08
N ILE A 187 -16.50 7.19 -17.25
CA ILE A 187 -17.87 6.84 -17.62
C ILE A 187 -18.80 7.98 -17.25
N ALA A 188 -19.50 8.55 -18.24
CA ALA A 188 -20.47 9.61 -18.04
C ALA A 188 -21.85 9.20 -18.54
N GLY A 189 -22.91 9.70 -17.87
CA GLY A 189 -24.31 9.48 -18.29
C GLY A 189 -25.28 9.82 -17.15
N GLN A 190 -26.51 10.23 -17.48
CA GLN A 190 -27.51 10.62 -16.47
C GLN A 190 -27.93 9.44 -15.58
N SER A 191 -28.64 9.74 -14.48
CA SER A 191 -29.17 8.71 -13.59
C SER A 191 -30.12 7.75 -14.35
N GLY A 192 -30.01 6.45 -14.03
CA GLY A 192 -30.85 5.40 -14.66
C GLY A 192 -30.36 4.89 -16.01
N THR A 193 -29.28 5.42 -16.59
CA THR A 193 -28.76 4.96 -17.90
C THR A 193 -27.95 3.65 -17.82
N GLY A 194 -27.60 3.19 -16.63
CA GLY A 194 -26.85 1.94 -16.42
C GLY A 194 -25.35 2.11 -16.18
N LYS A 195 -24.85 3.31 -15.88
CA LYS A 195 -23.40 3.58 -15.59
C LYS A 195 -22.79 2.64 -14.57
N SER A 196 -23.35 2.62 -13.35
CA SER A 196 -22.82 1.81 -12.23
C SER A 196 -22.91 0.32 -12.55
N TYR A 197 -23.95 -0.13 -13.25
CA TYR A 197 -24.05 -1.50 -13.76
C TYR A 197 -22.92 -1.82 -14.74
N PHE A 198 -22.68 -0.94 -15.71
CA PHE A 198 -21.61 -1.11 -16.70
C PHE A 198 -20.22 -1.10 -16.04
N ALA A 199 -19.97 -0.18 -15.11
CA ALA A 199 -18.72 -0.11 -14.35
C ALA A 199 -18.47 -1.40 -13.54
N ARG A 200 -19.50 -1.91 -12.84
CA ARG A 200 -19.41 -3.19 -12.10
C ARG A 200 -19.14 -4.38 -13.04
N ASN A 201 -19.73 -4.40 -14.22
CA ASN A 201 -19.47 -5.46 -15.20
C ASN A 201 -18.03 -5.42 -15.74
N ILE A 202 -17.46 -4.23 -15.94
CA ILE A 202 -16.05 -4.09 -16.30
C ILE A 202 -15.18 -4.66 -15.17
N LEU A 203 -15.39 -4.27 -13.91
CA LEU A 203 -14.65 -4.80 -12.76
C LEU A 203 -14.76 -6.32 -12.66
N LYS A 204 -15.99 -6.86 -12.70
CA LYS A 204 -16.26 -8.29 -12.64
C LYS A 204 -15.47 -9.08 -13.69
N ARG A 205 -15.41 -8.56 -14.91
CA ARG A 205 -14.67 -9.19 -16.01
C ARG A 205 -13.16 -9.08 -15.87
N ILE A 206 -12.66 -7.95 -15.37
CA ILE A 206 -11.23 -7.78 -15.09
C ILE A 206 -10.79 -8.74 -14.00
N VAL A 207 -11.54 -8.84 -12.88
CA VAL A 207 -11.25 -9.78 -11.79
C VAL A 207 -11.23 -11.22 -12.31
N LYS A 208 -12.26 -11.60 -13.10
CA LYS A 208 -12.32 -12.94 -13.70
C LYS A 208 -11.17 -13.20 -14.66
N LYS A 209 -10.83 -12.24 -15.55
CA LYS A 209 -9.77 -12.38 -16.54
C LYS A 209 -8.38 -12.45 -15.91
N SER A 210 -8.18 -11.75 -14.81
CA SER A 210 -6.95 -11.74 -14.04
C SER A 210 -6.84 -12.87 -13.00
N GLU A 211 -7.85 -13.77 -12.95
CA GLU A 211 -7.91 -14.86 -11.96
C GLU A 211 -7.82 -14.36 -10.51
N GLY A 212 -8.42 -13.19 -10.24
CA GLY A 212 -8.40 -12.55 -8.92
C GLY A 212 -7.09 -11.82 -8.57
N ARG A 213 -6.11 -11.78 -9.47
CA ARG A 213 -4.83 -11.07 -9.21
C ARG A 213 -4.97 -9.55 -9.25
N VAL A 214 -5.88 -9.01 -10.05
CA VAL A 214 -6.24 -7.59 -10.03
C VAL A 214 -7.38 -7.40 -9.04
N ASN A 215 -7.13 -6.66 -7.96
CA ASN A 215 -8.14 -6.31 -6.98
C ASN A 215 -8.67 -4.88 -7.18
N PHE A 216 -9.68 -4.51 -6.41
CA PHE A 216 -10.25 -3.18 -6.51
C PHE A 216 -10.79 -2.64 -5.19
N LEU A 217 -10.87 -1.30 -5.15
CA LEU A 217 -11.69 -0.56 -4.21
C LEU A 217 -12.77 0.19 -5.01
N TYR A 218 -14.04 -0.09 -4.70
CA TYR A 218 -15.19 0.64 -5.23
C TYR A 218 -15.67 1.64 -4.16
N LEU A 219 -15.62 2.92 -4.45
CA LEU A 219 -16.14 3.99 -3.60
C LEU A 219 -17.52 4.41 -4.12
N ASP A 220 -18.57 4.13 -3.38
CA ASP A 220 -19.94 4.50 -3.70
C ASP A 220 -20.42 5.64 -2.79
N PHE A 221 -20.42 6.86 -3.29
CA PHE A 221 -20.88 8.04 -2.57
C PHE A 221 -22.40 8.15 -2.45
N LYS A 222 -23.16 7.34 -3.20
CA LYS A 222 -24.61 7.25 -3.09
C LYS A 222 -25.02 6.34 -1.93
N GLY A 223 -24.23 5.33 -1.67
CA GLY A 223 -24.53 4.27 -0.72
C GLY A 223 -25.51 3.23 -1.27
N MET A 224 -25.51 2.04 -0.65
CA MET A 224 -26.43 0.94 -0.95
C MET A 224 -27.60 0.93 0.04
N THR A 225 -28.81 0.91 -0.48
CA THR A 225 -30.02 0.64 0.33
C THR A 225 -30.18 -0.86 0.58
N GLU A 226 -31.01 -1.25 1.54
CA GLU A 226 -31.34 -2.66 1.79
C GLU A 226 -31.98 -3.36 0.58
N SER A 227 -32.70 -2.61 -0.26
CA SER A 227 -33.21 -3.14 -1.54
C SER A 227 -32.13 -3.34 -2.58
N ASP A 228 -31.10 -2.47 -2.59
CA ASP A 228 -29.96 -2.62 -3.49
C ASP A 228 -29.14 -3.86 -3.12
N LYS A 229 -28.93 -4.12 -1.84
CA LYS A 229 -28.22 -5.31 -1.34
C LYS A 229 -28.87 -6.61 -1.78
N LYS A 230 -30.20 -6.66 -1.84
CA LYS A 230 -31.00 -7.83 -2.24
C LYS A 230 -31.24 -7.91 -3.76
N ASN A 231 -30.71 -6.97 -4.53
CA ASN A 231 -30.84 -6.99 -6.00
C ASN A 231 -29.95 -8.08 -6.59
N LYS A 232 -30.52 -8.93 -7.44
CA LYS A 232 -29.82 -10.05 -8.09
C LYS A 232 -28.54 -9.64 -8.81
N GLU A 233 -28.51 -8.47 -9.47
CA GLU A 233 -27.33 -7.97 -10.18
C GLU A 233 -26.20 -7.63 -9.18
N ASN A 234 -26.54 -7.12 -8.00
CA ASN A 234 -25.57 -6.81 -6.95
C ASN A 234 -25.07 -8.09 -6.25
N GLU A 235 -25.98 -9.03 -5.94
CA GLU A 235 -25.60 -10.33 -5.37
C GLU A 235 -24.63 -11.08 -6.32
N GLU A 236 -24.91 -11.06 -7.62
CA GLU A 236 -24.03 -11.65 -8.63
C GLU A 236 -22.66 -10.95 -8.66
N PHE A 237 -22.63 -9.61 -8.57
CA PHE A 237 -21.39 -8.85 -8.54
C PHE A 237 -20.53 -9.24 -7.33
N PHE A 238 -21.09 -9.24 -6.12
CA PHE A 238 -20.38 -9.62 -4.90
C PHE A 238 -19.89 -11.08 -4.94
N THR A 239 -20.73 -12.01 -5.40
CA THR A 239 -20.36 -13.43 -5.50
C THR A 239 -19.24 -13.64 -6.51
N GLN A 240 -19.30 -13.03 -7.69
CA GLN A 240 -18.32 -13.26 -8.75
C GLN A 240 -16.99 -12.54 -8.51
N THR A 241 -16.99 -11.46 -7.75
CA THR A 241 -15.78 -10.69 -7.43
C THR A 241 -15.20 -11.03 -6.07
N ASN A 242 -15.93 -11.77 -5.24
CA ASN A 242 -15.61 -11.97 -3.81
C ASN A 242 -15.37 -10.61 -3.09
N ALA A 243 -16.10 -9.56 -3.49
CA ALA A 243 -15.96 -8.24 -2.88
C ALA A 243 -16.63 -8.21 -1.52
N LYS A 244 -15.96 -7.59 -0.56
CA LYS A 244 -16.48 -7.36 0.80
C LYS A 244 -17.21 -6.01 0.81
N LEU A 245 -18.49 -6.03 1.19
CA LEU A 245 -19.23 -4.80 1.43
C LEU A 245 -18.81 -4.22 2.77
N ILE A 246 -18.48 -2.95 2.78
CA ILE A 246 -18.28 -2.12 3.98
C ILE A 246 -19.32 -1.02 3.92
N ASP A 247 -20.29 -1.08 4.80
CA ASP A 247 -21.41 -0.15 4.86
C ASP A 247 -21.23 0.80 6.04
N THR A 248 -20.77 2.00 5.74
CA THR A 248 -20.47 3.01 6.79
C THR A 248 -21.75 3.69 7.26
N PRO A 249 -21.87 4.04 8.56
CA PRO A 249 -20.88 3.89 9.64
C PRO A 249 -20.92 2.54 10.37
N THR A 250 -21.73 1.57 9.92
CA THR A 250 -21.94 0.29 10.61
C THR A 250 -20.69 -0.59 10.59
N ASP A 251 -19.97 -0.59 9.45
CA ASP A 251 -18.77 -1.37 9.28
C ASP A 251 -17.52 -0.48 9.29
N SER A 252 -16.41 -1.00 9.82
CA SER A 252 -15.13 -0.31 9.84
C SER A 252 -14.30 -0.59 8.58
N PHE A 253 -13.53 0.41 8.12
CA PHE A 253 -12.51 0.19 7.11
C PHE A 253 -11.40 -0.71 7.67
N PRO A 254 -11.07 -1.83 7.04
CA PRO A 254 -10.08 -2.78 7.55
C PRO A 254 -8.64 -2.30 7.27
N VAL A 255 -8.33 -1.08 7.69
CA VAL A 255 -7.04 -0.43 7.49
C VAL A 255 -6.74 0.55 8.62
N ASN A 256 -5.48 0.58 9.08
CA ASN A 256 -5.03 1.70 9.89
C ASN A 256 -4.64 2.86 8.97
N PRO A 257 -5.32 4.01 9.04
CA PRO A 257 -5.09 5.12 8.12
C PRO A 257 -3.71 5.78 8.28
N LEU A 258 -2.98 5.50 9.38
CA LEU A 258 -1.64 6.01 9.63
C LEU A 258 -0.54 5.06 9.14
N SER A 259 -0.89 3.83 8.74
CA SER A 259 0.09 2.83 8.33
C SER A 259 0.81 3.15 7.00
N PHE A 260 0.39 4.19 6.27
CA PHE A 260 1.13 4.72 5.14
C PHE A 260 2.38 5.51 5.54
N ILE A 261 2.48 5.94 6.80
CA ILE A 261 3.59 6.75 7.28
C ILE A 261 4.79 5.84 7.51
N ASN A 262 5.88 6.05 6.76
CA ASN A 262 7.13 5.35 7.00
C ASN A 262 7.72 5.78 8.35
N ASN A 263 7.69 4.89 9.35
CA ASN A 263 8.19 5.15 10.69
C ASN A 263 9.61 4.63 10.95
N ILE A 264 10.27 4.07 9.93
CA ILE A 264 11.66 3.58 10.00
C ILE A 264 12.65 4.75 9.92
N ASN A 265 12.38 5.70 9.01
CA ASN A 265 13.21 6.86 8.77
C ASN A 265 12.53 8.12 9.35
N GLU A 266 13.24 8.83 10.21
CA GLU A 266 12.70 10.01 10.91
C GLU A 266 12.25 11.12 9.94
N LYS A 267 12.98 11.36 8.85
CA LYS A 267 12.60 12.35 7.84
C LYS A 267 11.32 11.96 7.12
N ASP A 268 11.22 10.71 6.71
CA ASP A 268 10.03 10.20 6.00
C ASP A 268 8.80 10.19 6.92
N LYS A 269 9.01 9.85 8.19
CA LYS A 269 7.98 9.92 9.23
C LYS A 269 7.42 11.34 9.36
N LEU A 270 8.30 12.35 9.46
CA LEU A 270 7.89 13.75 9.55
C LEU A 270 7.15 14.23 8.30
N VAL A 271 7.56 13.79 7.11
CA VAL A 271 6.85 14.09 5.85
C VAL A 271 5.48 13.43 5.83
N GLY A 272 5.39 12.16 6.24
CA GLY A 272 4.12 11.41 6.33
C GLY A 272 3.14 12.03 7.32
N ILE A 273 3.62 12.45 8.51
CA ILE A 273 2.82 13.18 9.50
C ILE A 273 2.33 14.51 8.93
N GLY A 274 3.19 15.27 8.22
CA GLY A 274 2.77 16.50 7.56
C GLY A 274 1.61 16.27 6.59
N ARG A 275 1.68 15.23 5.78
CA ARG A 275 0.63 14.84 4.82
C ARG A 275 -0.67 14.43 5.52
N PHE A 276 -0.58 13.68 6.61
CA PHE A 276 -1.76 13.35 7.43
C PHE A 276 -2.45 14.62 7.95
N VAL A 277 -1.67 15.54 8.51
CA VAL A 277 -2.18 16.84 8.99
C VAL A 277 -2.85 17.62 7.86
N ASP A 278 -2.27 17.64 6.65
CA ASP A 278 -2.85 18.33 5.50
C ASP A 278 -4.19 17.72 5.07
N ILE A 279 -4.37 16.39 5.16
CA ILE A 279 -5.64 15.74 4.84
C ILE A 279 -6.70 16.14 5.85
N ILE A 280 -6.41 16.05 7.14
CA ILE A 280 -7.35 16.45 8.20
C ILE A 280 -7.72 17.94 8.03
N ASP A 281 -6.72 18.81 7.86
CA ASP A 281 -6.96 20.25 7.67
C ASP A 281 -7.84 20.55 6.46
N LYS A 282 -7.66 19.84 5.36
CA LYS A 282 -8.43 20.07 4.12
C LYS A 282 -9.94 20.05 4.36
N TYR A 283 -10.41 19.17 5.24
CA TYR A 283 -11.84 19.00 5.48
C TYR A 283 -12.33 19.63 6.78
N ALA A 284 -11.47 19.67 7.81
CA ALA A 284 -11.82 20.28 9.11
C ALA A 284 -11.60 21.81 9.17
N ASN A 285 -10.92 22.40 8.18
CA ASN A 285 -10.55 23.82 8.14
C ASN A 285 -9.85 24.31 9.41
N LEU A 286 -8.76 23.64 9.77
CA LEU A 286 -8.04 23.89 11.01
C LEU A 286 -7.36 25.27 11.02
N GLY A 287 -7.40 25.95 12.16
CA GLY A 287 -6.56 27.12 12.40
C GLY A 287 -5.08 26.72 12.57
N LYS A 288 -4.17 27.68 12.40
CA LYS A 288 -2.71 27.45 12.49
C LYS A 288 -2.28 26.73 13.78
N VAL A 289 -2.88 27.10 14.93
CA VAL A 289 -2.61 26.48 16.23
C VAL A 289 -3.10 25.05 16.27
N GLN A 290 -4.30 24.78 15.76
CA GLN A 290 -4.88 23.42 15.70
C GLN A 290 -4.07 22.49 14.82
N LYS A 291 -3.55 22.99 13.67
CA LYS A 291 -2.62 22.23 12.84
C LYS A 291 -1.34 21.85 13.58
N GLN A 292 -0.79 22.77 14.34
CA GLN A 292 0.39 22.50 15.15
C GLN A 292 0.10 21.47 16.24
N HIS A 293 -1.04 21.61 16.96
CA HIS A 293 -1.47 20.63 17.95
C HIS A 293 -1.64 19.23 17.36
N LEU A 294 -2.31 19.12 16.19
CA LEU A 294 -2.45 17.84 15.49
C LEU A 294 -1.10 17.24 15.10
N LYS A 295 -0.18 18.06 14.59
CA LYS A 295 1.17 17.62 14.22
C LYS A 295 1.94 17.09 15.43
N ASP A 296 1.90 17.82 16.55
CA ASP A 296 2.62 17.46 17.77
C ASP A 296 1.98 16.22 18.43
N ALA A 297 0.65 16.15 18.48
CA ALA A 297 -0.08 14.97 18.96
C ALA A 297 0.24 13.72 18.13
N THR A 298 0.28 13.85 16.80
CA THR A 298 0.61 12.74 15.92
C THR A 298 2.05 12.27 16.12
N LYS A 299 3.02 13.20 16.23
CA LYS A 299 4.42 12.84 16.55
C LYS A 299 4.52 12.06 17.84
N ARG A 300 3.89 12.57 18.90
CA ARG A 300 3.89 11.95 20.22
C ARG A 300 3.25 10.56 20.18
N ALA A 301 2.13 10.39 19.48
CA ALA A 301 1.51 9.10 19.31
C ALA A 301 2.45 8.06 18.64
N PHE A 302 3.28 8.48 17.67
CA PHE A 302 4.31 7.60 17.09
C PHE A 302 5.48 7.32 18.04
N GLU A 303 5.88 8.27 18.89
CA GLU A 303 6.94 8.11 19.89
C GLU A 303 6.53 7.14 21.00
N ASP A 304 5.26 7.15 21.39
CA ASP A 304 4.68 6.26 22.41
C ASP A 304 4.63 4.79 21.95
N LYS A 305 4.63 4.52 20.66
CA LYS A 305 4.64 3.16 20.07
C LYS A 305 6.07 2.59 19.99
N LYS A 306 6.61 2.18 21.13
CA LYS A 306 8.01 1.67 21.27
C LYS A 306 8.29 0.36 20.53
N ASP A 307 7.27 -0.41 20.23
CA ASP A 307 7.33 -1.70 19.52
C ASP A 307 7.32 -1.56 17.98
N GLY A 308 7.23 -0.32 17.49
CA GLY A 308 7.15 0.00 16.06
C GLY A 308 5.78 -0.34 15.44
N THR A 309 4.75 -0.52 16.25
CA THR A 309 3.36 -0.55 15.80
C THR A 309 2.92 0.87 15.40
N TYR A 310 1.83 0.95 14.64
CA TYR A 310 1.28 2.24 14.25
C TYR A 310 0.30 2.74 15.31
N PRO A 311 0.31 4.05 15.63
CA PRO A 311 -0.72 4.63 16.47
C PRO A 311 -2.09 4.55 15.78
N THR A 312 -3.14 4.66 16.56
CA THR A 312 -4.53 4.78 16.10
C THR A 312 -4.97 6.24 16.08
N LEU A 313 -6.11 6.53 15.47
CA LEU A 313 -6.69 7.88 15.58
C LEU A 313 -7.11 8.22 17.01
N ASN A 314 -7.47 7.21 17.84
CA ASN A 314 -7.74 7.39 19.26
C ASN A 314 -6.47 7.83 20.01
N ASP A 315 -5.33 7.21 19.78
CA ASP A 315 -4.05 7.64 20.37
C ASP A 315 -3.76 9.12 20.04
N ILE A 316 -4.08 9.55 18.81
CA ILE A 316 -3.91 10.96 18.42
C ILE A 316 -4.90 11.86 19.13
N LEU A 317 -6.17 11.48 19.24
CA LEU A 317 -7.20 12.26 19.94
C LEU A 317 -6.84 12.46 21.42
N GLU A 318 -6.40 11.41 22.11
CA GLU A 318 -5.91 11.48 23.48
C GLU A 318 -4.74 12.48 23.63
N ASN A 319 -3.76 12.39 22.74
CA ASN A 319 -2.64 13.33 22.73
C ASN A 319 -3.08 14.78 22.41
N VAL A 320 -4.10 14.97 21.57
CA VAL A 320 -4.67 16.31 21.32
C VAL A 320 -5.31 16.87 22.60
N TYR A 321 -6.05 16.08 23.36
CA TYR A 321 -6.61 16.52 24.64
C TYR A 321 -5.53 16.89 25.65
N GLU A 322 -4.44 16.14 25.74
CA GLU A 322 -3.32 16.47 26.61
C GLU A 322 -2.61 17.78 26.22
N ILE A 323 -2.50 18.09 24.93
CA ILE A 323 -1.79 19.28 24.42
C ILE A 323 -2.69 20.52 24.45
N ALA A 324 -3.95 20.38 24.03
CA ALA A 324 -4.87 21.50 23.75
C ALA A 324 -5.99 21.66 24.80
N GLY A 325 -6.16 20.67 25.70
CA GLY A 325 -7.28 20.58 26.65
C GLY A 325 -8.59 20.14 26.00
N ASP A 326 -9.61 19.92 26.84
CA ASP A 326 -10.87 19.26 26.46
C ASP A 326 -11.90 20.19 25.75
N LYS A 327 -11.51 21.40 25.38
CA LYS A 327 -12.43 22.33 24.73
C LYS A 327 -12.78 21.85 23.31
N PRO A 328 -14.08 21.84 22.96
CA PRO A 328 -14.51 21.50 21.62
C PRO A 328 -13.89 22.44 20.57
N THR A 329 -13.23 21.89 19.60
CA THR A 329 -12.60 22.61 18.46
C THR A 329 -12.91 21.88 17.17
N SER A 330 -12.68 22.51 16.00
CA SER A 330 -12.80 21.81 14.70
C SER A 330 -11.91 20.56 14.65
N LEU A 331 -10.72 20.62 15.28
CA LEU A 331 -9.80 19.48 15.35
C LEU A 331 -10.38 18.32 16.18
N THR A 332 -10.86 18.61 17.40
CA THR A 332 -11.43 17.54 18.25
C THR A 332 -12.71 16.98 17.63
N GLN A 333 -13.58 17.83 17.04
CA GLN A 333 -14.81 17.39 16.39
C GLN A 333 -14.56 16.42 15.23
N ILE A 334 -13.58 16.69 14.35
CA ILE A 334 -13.29 15.79 13.24
C ILE A 334 -12.67 14.47 13.73
N LEU A 335 -11.77 14.52 14.70
CA LEU A 335 -11.17 13.31 15.28
C LEU A 335 -12.21 12.47 16.00
N ILE A 336 -13.09 13.07 16.81
CA ILE A 336 -14.23 12.39 17.44
C ILE A 336 -15.10 11.72 16.38
N GLY A 337 -15.50 12.44 15.33
CA GLY A 337 -16.33 11.88 14.26
C GLY A 337 -15.69 10.70 13.53
N LEU A 338 -14.35 10.60 13.51
CA LEU A 338 -13.61 9.48 12.92
C LEU A 338 -13.44 8.29 13.90
N THR A 339 -13.48 8.55 15.21
CA THR A 339 -13.16 7.55 16.25
C THR A 339 -14.38 7.01 16.99
N GLU A 340 -15.44 7.83 17.20
CA GLU A 340 -16.63 7.46 17.97
C GLU A 340 -17.40 6.24 17.39
N VAL A 341 -17.36 6.07 16.08
CA VAL A 341 -18.00 4.96 15.38
C VAL A 341 -16.99 3.92 14.88
N ASP A 342 -15.79 3.92 15.43
CA ASP A 342 -14.70 2.98 15.06
C ASP A 342 -14.53 2.80 13.54
N LEU A 343 -14.52 3.91 12.80
CA LEU A 343 -14.46 3.86 11.32
C LEU A 343 -13.28 3.07 10.77
N PHE A 344 -12.23 2.84 11.56
CA PHE A 344 -11.01 2.14 11.10
C PHE A 344 -10.68 0.96 12.02
N ASP A 345 -10.65 -0.24 11.43
CA ASP A 345 -10.22 -1.46 12.13
C ASP A 345 -8.70 -1.61 12.03
N ASN A 346 -8.00 -1.27 13.10
CA ASN A 346 -6.54 -1.30 13.17
C ASN A 346 -5.96 -2.71 13.36
N SER A 347 -6.79 -3.75 13.52
CA SER A 347 -6.35 -5.14 13.75
C SER A 347 -5.90 -5.84 12.47
N LYS A 348 -6.32 -5.38 11.29
CA LYS A 348 -6.06 -6.01 9.98
C LYS A 348 -5.02 -5.24 9.17
N LEU A 349 -3.76 -5.30 9.59
CA LEU A 349 -2.68 -4.68 8.86
C LEU A 349 -2.27 -5.52 7.64
N GLY A 350 -2.15 -4.89 6.46
CA GLY A 350 -1.40 -5.42 5.31
C GLY A 350 -2.15 -6.23 4.26
N SER A 351 -3.44 -6.58 4.44
CA SER A 351 -4.20 -7.37 3.45
C SER A 351 -5.11 -6.56 2.53
N PHE A 352 -5.36 -5.27 2.84
CA PHE A 352 -6.37 -4.45 2.16
C PHE A 352 -6.23 -4.43 0.63
N ILE A 353 -5.03 -4.26 0.10
CA ILE A 353 -4.79 -4.21 -1.35
C ILE A 353 -4.93 -5.57 -2.06
N ASN A 354 -4.98 -6.68 -1.32
CA ASN A 354 -5.07 -8.04 -1.85
C ASN A 354 -6.50 -8.58 -1.89
N GLU A 355 -7.47 -7.76 -1.52
CA GLU A 355 -8.88 -8.09 -1.49
C GLU A 355 -9.71 -7.07 -2.28
N ASN A 356 -10.95 -7.44 -2.61
CA ASN A 356 -11.88 -6.55 -3.27
C ASN A 356 -12.82 -5.95 -2.25
N TYR A 357 -12.95 -4.63 -2.26
CA TYR A 357 -13.84 -3.91 -1.36
C TYR A 357 -14.82 -3.02 -2.10
N TYR A 358 -16.06 -3.01 -1.60
CA TYR A 358 -17.09 -2.06 -1.96
C TYR A 358 -17.43 -1.21 -0.75
N LEU A 359 -17.10 0.07 -0.79
CA LEU A 359 -17.38 1.01 0.28
C LEU A 359 -18.66 1.77 -0.04
N SER A 360 -19.72 1.47 0.72
CA SER A 360 -20.97 2.19 0.72
C SER A 360 -20.85 3.38 1.67
N LEU A 361 -20.70 4.57 1.11
CA LEU A 361 -20.46 5.81 1.85
C LEU A 361 -21.80 6.53 2.05
N SER A 362 -22.60 6.08 3.00
CA SER A 362 -23.93 6.64 3.25
C SER A 362 -23.89 8.07 3.77
N GLY A 363 -25.06 8.77 3.67
CA GLY A 363 -25.22 10.14 4.18
C GLY A 363 -25.32 10.28 5.70
N ASP A 364 -25.22 9.17 6.46
CA ASP A 364 -25.38 9.19 7.93
C ASP A 364 -24.17 9.81 8.65
N LEU A 365 -23.00 9.79 8.00
CA LEU A 365 -21.83 10.53 8.45
C LEU A 365 -21.88 11.99 8.00
N SER A 366 -21.35 12.91 8.81
CA SER A 366 -21.15 14.29 8.34
C SER A 366 -20.29 14.32 7.08
N LYS A 367 -20.48 15.34 6.24
CA LYS A 367 -19.71 15.48 4.99
C LYS A 367 -18.21 15.48 5.26
N GLU A 368 -17.79 16.22 6.28
CA GLU A 368 -16.40 16.37 6.68
C GLU A 368 -15.78 15.04 7.09
N VAL A 369 -16.44 14.26 7.93
CA VAL A 369 -15.99 12.93 8.39
C VAL A 369 -15.90 11.97 7.23
N ARG A 370 -16.96 11.89 6.41
CA ARG A 370 -17.01 11.00 5.23
C ARG A 370 -15.89 11.27 4.24
N PHE A 371 -15.66 12.55 3.89
CA PHE A 371 -14.57 12.90 2.96
C PHE A 371 -13.20 12.68 3.60
N THR A 372 -13.01 13.06 4.86
CA THR A 372 -11.73 12.81 5.55
C THR A 372 -11.39 11.32 5.57
N ALA A 373 -12.33 10.46 5.98
CA ALA A 373 -12.14 9.01 6.01
C ALA A 373 -11.81 8.46 4.60
N THR A 374 -12.59 8.86 3.59
CA THR A 374 -12.37 8.45 2.19
C THR A 374 -10.97 8.82 1.71
N PHE A 375 -10.53 10.06 1.96
CA PHE A 375 -9.22 10.51 1.48
C PHE A 375 -8.06 9.94 2.30
N LEU A 376 -8.25 9.59 3.56
CA LEU A 376 -7.27 8.79 4.31
C LEU A 376 -7.07 7.41 3.66
N VAL A 377 -8.14 6.74 3.23
CA VAL A 377 -8.05 5.45 2.53
C VAL A 377 -7.42 5.61 1.14
N ILE A 378 -7.82 6.62 0.35
CA ILE A 378 -7.22 6.91 -0.96
C ILE A 378 -5.73 7.20 -0.80
N TYR A 379 -5.35 7.97 0.21
CA TYR A 379 -3.96 8.31 0.45
C TYR A 379 -3.13 7.12 0.94
N TYR A 380 -3.74 6.25 1.76
CA TYR A 380 -3.14 4.96 2.12
C TYR A 380 -2.84 4.14 0.85
N LEU A 381 -3.81 3.97 -0.05
CA LEU A 381 -3.60 3.26 -1.32
C LEU A 381 -2.51 3.90 -2.17
N TYR A 382 -2.58 5.23 -2.34
CA TYR A 382 -1.57 5.97 -3.10
C TYR A 382 -0.15 5.69 -2.60
N ASN A 383 0.09 5.86 -1.28
CA ASN A 383 1.44 5.63 -0.73
C ASN A 383 1.84 4.16 -0.79
N THR A 384 0.91 3.24 -0.55
CA THR A 384 1.16 1.80 -0.65
C THR A 384 1.68 1.44 -2.04
N PHE A 385 1.01 1.89 -3.10
CA PHE A 385 1.44 1.59 -4.47
C PHE A 385 2.67 2.37 -4.91
N MET A 386 2.83 3.64 -4.47
CA MET A 386 4.02 4.43 -4.80
C MET A 386 5.31 3.90 -4.18
N ASN A 387 5.22 3.10 -3.12
CA ASN A 387 6.36 2.41 -2.50
C ASN A 387 6.66 1.04 -3.14
N MET A 388 5.87 0.60 -4.12
CA MET A 388 6.13 -0.62 -4.89
C MET A 388 6.96 -0.31 -6.14
N ASP A 389 7.56 -1.33 -6.72
CA ASP A 389 8.24 -1.21 -8.00
C ASP A 389 7.26 -0.89 -9.13
N LYS A 390 7.76 -0.19 -10.13
CA LYS A 390 6.99 0.08 -11.35
C LYS A 390 6.64 -1.23 -12.04
N VAL A 391 5.43 -1.29 -12.60
CA VAL A 391 5.05 -2.48 -13.37
C VAL A 391 5.83 -2.53 -14.69
N PRO A 392 6.27 -3.71 -15.10
CA PRO A 392 6.87 -3.89 -16.41
C PRO A 392 5.83 -3.73 -17.54
N ILE A 393 6.32 -3.55 -18.75
CA ILE A 393 5.56 -3.66 -19.99
C ILE A 393 6.14 -4.84 -20.76
N GLU A 394 5.32 -5.84 -21.04
CA GLU A 394 5.71 -7.04 -21.78
C GLU A 394 4.77 -7.25 -22.96
N ASP A 395 5.29 -7.55 -24.15
CA ASP A 395 4.51 -7.79 -25.36
C ASP A 395 3.44 -6.72 -25.67
N SER A 396 3.76 -5.46 -25.36
CA SER A 396 2.83 -4.31 -25.45
C SER A 396 1.70 -4.30 -24.40
N TYR A 397 1.78 -5.09 -23.33
CA TYR A 397 0.82 -5.04 -22.22
C TYR A 397 1.48 -4.51 -20.95
N SER A 398 0.83 -3.51 -20.33
CA SER A 398 1.25 -3.00 -19.03
C SER A 398 0.71 -3.89 -17.93
N GLY A 399 1.52 -4.16 -16.93
CA GLY A 399 1.06 -4.84 -15.71
C GLY A 399 -0.06 -4.07 -15.01
N LEU A 400 -1.10 -4.77 -14.55
CA LEU A 400 -2.17 -4.20 -13.73
C LEU A 400 -2.22 -4.91 -12.38
N ARG A 401 -2.29 -4.13 -11.29
CA ARG A 401 -2.37 -4.61 -9.90
C ARG A 401 -3.72 -4.32 -9.26
N TYR A 402 -4.24 -3.13 -9.51
CA TYR A 402 -5.38 -2.62 -8.74
C TYR A 402 -6.24 -1.64 -9.53
N ILE A 403 -7.53 -1.56 -9.15
CA ILE A 403 -8.45 -0.58 -9.70
C ILE A 403 -9.09 0.20 -8.55
N LEU A 404 -8.99 1.52 -8.59
CA LEU A 404 -9.77 2.42 -7.76
C LEU A 404 -10.95 2.93 -8.58
N LEU A 405 -12.16 2.50 -8.25
CA LEU A 405 -13.38 3.02 -8.85
C LEU A 405 -14.03 4.04 -7.91
N ILE A 406 -14.35 5.21 -8.46
CA ILE A 406 -15.08 6.27 -7.76
C ILE A 406 -16.42 6.48 -8.48
N ASP A 407 -17.50 5.98 -7.88
CA ASP A 407 -18.86 6.22 -8.38
C ASP A 407 -19.42 7.52 -7.79
N GLU A 408 -20.20 8.25 -8.56
CA GLU A 408 -20.63 9.61 -8.29
C GLU A 408 -19.43 10.56 -8.04
N ALA A 409 -18.41 10.44 -8.92
CA ALA A 409 -17.13 11.15 -8.80
C ALA A 409 -17.30 12.69 -8.74
N HIS A 410 -18.44 13.24 -9.19
CA HIS A 410 -18.78 14.65 -9.06
C HIS A 410 -18.75 15.14 -7.61
N ASN A 411 -18.97 14.25 -6.62
CA ASN A 411 -18.84 14.61 -5.21
C ASN A 411 -17.39 14.97 -4.86
N VAL A 412 -16.43 14.26 -5.46
CA VAL A 412 -15.00 14.53 -5.30
C VAL A 412 -14.58 15.73 -6.16
N PHE A 413 -15.08 15.85 -7.39
CA PHE A 413 -14.70 16.92 -8.32
C PHE A 413 -15.11 18.31 -7.84
N LYS A 414 -16.23 18.46 -7.13
CA LYS A 414 -16.73 19.75 -6.63
C LYS A 414 -15.87 20.35 -5.51
N GLU A 415 -15.05 19.54 -4.87
CA GLU A 415 -14.20 19.97 -3.77
C GLU A 415 -12.78 20.28 -4.29
N THR A 416 -12.42 21.54 -4.43
CA THR A 416 -11.10 21.96 -4.96
C THR A 416 -9.95 21.27 -4.24
N LYS A 417 -10.07 21.09 -2.93
CA LYS A 417 -9.05 20.41 -2.11
C LYS A 417 -8.91 18.92 -2.46
N SER A 418 -9.98 18.27 -2.92
CA SER A 418 -10.00 16.87 -3.36
C SER A 418 -9.40 16.71 -4.76
N GLN A 419 -9.58 17.70 -5.61
CA GLN A 419 -9.10 17.68 -6.99
C GLN A 419 -7.58 17.49 -7.06
N GLU A 420 -6.81 18.21 -6.26
CA GLU A 420 -5.35 18.09 -6.21
C GLU A 420 -4.85 16.68 -5.88
N ILE A 421 -5.49 16.02 -4.91
CA ILE A 421 -5.12 14.65 -4.50
C ILE A 421 -5.47 13.68 -5.62
N LEU A 422 -6.66 13.82 -6.21
CA LEU A 422 -7.12 12.95 -7.29
C LEU A 422 -6.29 13.16 -8.57
N GLU A 423 -5.95 14.40 -8.92
CA GLU A 423 -5.06 14.70 -10.04
C GLU A 423 -3.70 14.03 -9.86
N LYS A 424 -3.08 14.20 -8.70
CA LYS A 424 -1.80 13.60 -8.38
C LYS A 424 -1.87 12.07 -8.47
N LEU A 425 -2.92 11.48 -7.92
CA LEU A 425 -3.14 10.04 -7.98
C LEU A 425 -3.23 9.58 -9.45
N LEU A 426 -4.09 10.18 -10.27
CA LEU A 426 -4.25 9.83 -11.69
C LEU A 426 -2.93 9.94 -12.49
N ARG A 427 -2.10 10.94 -12.20
CA ARG A 427 -0.82 11.14 -12.91
C ARG A 427 0.25 10.12 -12.53
N GLU A 428 0.33 9.76 -11.26
CA GLU A 428 1.47 9.04 -10.71
C GLU A 428 1.26 7.53 -10.61
N VAL A 429 0.06 7.06 -10.18
CA VAL A 429 -0.15 5.63 -9.86
C VAL A 429 -0.18 4.69 -11.06
N ARG A 430 -0.34 5.22 -12.28
CA ARG A 430 -0.37 4.38 -13.48
C ARG A 430 0.91 3.56 -13.65
N SER A 431 2.07 4.17 -13.34
CA SER A 431 3.37 3.48 -13.42
C SER A 431 3.52 2.34 -12.41
N GLN A 432 2.65 2.31 -11.40
CA GLN A 432 2.58 1.28 -10.37
C GLN A 432 1.51 0.21 -10.68
N GLY A 433 0.93 0.23 -11.87
CA GLY A 433 -0.11 -0.72 -12.27
C GLY A 433 -1.46 -0.49 -11.59
N VAL A 434 -1.79 0.75 -11.26
CA VAL A 434 -3.10 1.12 -10.73
C VAL A 434 -3.91 1.86 -11.78
N SER A 435 -5.12 1.37 -12.04
CA SER A 435 -6.11 2.05 -12.87
C SER A 435 -7.10 2.81 -11.99
N VAL A 436 -7.51 3.99 -12.43
CA VAL A 436 -8.62 4.73 -11.81
C VAL A 436 -9.80 4.74 -12.77
N MET A 437 -10.98 4.38 -12.25
CA MET A 437 -12.24 4.44 -12.99
C MET A 437 -13.15 5.48 -12.36
N LEU A 438 -13.48 6.52 -13.11
CA LEU A 438 -14.31 7.64 -12.67
C LEU A 438 -15.68 7.52 -13.31
N VAL A 439 -16.74 7.50 -12.48
CA VAL A 439 -18.13 7.43 -12.95
C VAL A 439 -18.87 8.67 -12.47
N SER A 440 -19.53 9.41 -13.39
CA SER A 440 -20.25 10.63 -13.05
C SER A 440 -21.52 10.84 -13.87
N GLN A 441 -22.41 11.73 -13.42
CA GLN A 441 -23.73 11.92 -14.05
C GLN A 441 -23.68 12.78 -15.30
N GLY A 442 -22.76 13.71 -15.37
CA GLY A 442 -22.60 14.63 -16.50
C GLY A 442 -21.16 14.70 -16.99
N ILE A 443 -20.99 14.96 -18.29
CA ILE A 443 -19.66 15.19 -18.88
C ILE A 443 -19.03 16.48 -18.40
N GLU A 444 -19.81 17.52 -18.11
CA GLU A 444 -19.36 18.79 -17.59
C GLU A 444 -18.71 18.66 -16.21
N GLU A 445 -19.08 17.63 -15.45
CA GLU A 445 -18.53 17.40 -14.11
C GLU A 445 -17.05 17.00 -14.15
N PHE A 446 -16.58 16.39 -15.25
CA PHE A 446 -15.16 16.08 -15.43
C PHE A 446 -14.30 17.33 -15.70
N ASN A 447 -14.91 18.36 -16.30
CA ASN A 447 -14.23 19.60 -16.66
C ASN A 447 -14.41 20.64 -15.55
N GLN A 448 -13.52 20.64 -14.57
CA GLN A 448 -13.50 21.61 -13.50
C GLN A 448 -12.68 22.85 -13.90
N ARG A 449 -12.83 23.94 -13.12
CA ARG A 449 -12.20 25.24 -13.41
C ARG A 449 -10.69 25.13 -13.61
N ASP A 450 -10.03 24.36 -12.77
CA ASP A 450 -8.58 24.29 -12.68
C ASP A 450 -8.02 23.01 -13.32
N PHE A 451 -8.88 22.00 -13.61
CA PHE A 451 -8.46 20.71 -14.10
C PHE A 451 -9.55 19.94 -14.84
N ASP A 452 -9.17 19.26 -15.93
CA ASP A 452 -10.05 18.34 -16.67
C ASP A 452 -9.65 16.87 -16.40
N PHE A 453 -10.45 16.18 -15.60
CA PHE A 453 -10.21 14.78 -15.24
C PHE A 453 -10.37 13.82 -16.42
N SER A 454 -11.12 14.20 -17.48
CA SER A 454 -11.29 13.35 -18.65
C SER A 454 -10.00 13.24 -19.49
N GLU A 455 -9.14 14.25 -19.47
CA GLU A 455 -7.87 14.24 -20.21
C GLU A 455 -6.88 13.16 -19.70
N LEU A 456 -6.99 12.78 -18.44
CA LEU A 456 -6.15 11.72 -17.87
C LEU A 456 -6.72 10.31 -18.10
N CYS A 457 -7.99 10.19 -18.50
CA CYS A 457 -8.63 8.90 -18.79
C CYS A 457 -8.55 8.62 -20.30
N GLN A 458 -7.71 7.67 -20.70
CA GLN A 458 -7.54 7.33 -22.12
C GLN A 458 -8.77 6.67 -22.73
N SER A 459 -9.55 5.98 -21.90
CA SER A 459 -10.78 5.31 -22.34
C SER A 459 -12.00 6.01 -21.75
N ALA A 460 -12.87 6.52 -22.61
CA ALA A 460 -14.08 7.24 -22.21
C ALA A 460 -15.32 6.56 -22.78
N PHE A 461 -16.31 6.37 -21.93
CA PHE A 461 -17.61 5.82 -22.28
C PHE A 461 -18.71 6.83 -21.96
N LEU A 462 -19.46 7.22 -22.96
CA LEU A 462 -20.55 8.20 -22.83
C LEU A 462 -21.89 7.50 -23.06
N MET A 463 -22.72 7.47 -22.03
CA MET A 463 -24.11 7.05 -22.09
C MET A 463 -25.02 8.26 -22.27
N GLN A 464 -26.32 8.06 -22.29
CA GLN A 464 -27.29 9.14 -22.43
C GLN A 464 -27.07 10.22 -21.34
N VAL A 465 -26.93 11.47 -21.78
CA VAL A 465 -26.82 12.67 -20.91
C VAL A 465 -27.96 13.64 -21.20
N LYS A 466 -28.26 14.53 -20.24
CA LYS A 466 -29.38 15.46 -20.33
C LYS A 466 -29.22 16.46 -21.49
N ASP A 467 -28.00 16.96 -21.68
CA ASP A 467 -27.64 17.85 -22.79
C ASP A 467 -26.72 17.12 -23.77
N GLY A 468 -27.31 16.21 -24.55
CA GLY A 468 -26.62 15.47 -25.59
C GLY A 468 -26.24 16.31 -26.82
N SER A 469 -26.61 17.60 -26.84
CA SER A 469 -26.29 18.52 -27.94
C SER A 469 -25.02 19.35 -27.70
N ASN A 470 -24.47 19.34 -26.48
CA ASN A 470 -23.26 20.10 -26.13
C ASN A 470 -22.00 19.48 -26.76
N TRP A 471 -21.79 19.81 -28.04
CA TRP A 471 -20.64 19.31 -28.80
C TRP A 471 -19.29 19.61 -28.15
N SER A 472 -19.13 20.78 -27.55
CA SER A 472 -17.85 21.17 -26.94
C SER A 472 -17.46 20.21 -25.82
N SER A 473 -18.39 19.90 -24.92
CA SER A 473 -18.16 18.99 -23.80
C SER A 473 -17.98 17.54 -24.26
N ILE A 474 -18.81 17.08 -25.21
CA ILE A 474 -18.71 15.73 -25.79
C ILE A 474 -17.38 15.55 -26.52
N ARG A 475 -17.00 16.54 -27.34
CA ARG A 475 -15.72 16.54 -28.05
C ARG A 475 -14.54 16.39 -27.10
N LYS A 476 -14.55 17.16 -26.03
CA LYS A 476 -13.49 17.14 -25.03
C LYS A 476 -13.44 15.82 -24.29
N PHE A 477 -14.58 15.34 -23.80
CA PHE A 477 -14.68 14.08 -23.04
C PHE A 477 -14.24 12.85 -23.84
N LEU A 478 -14.61 12.76 -25.12
CA LEU A 478 -14.23 11.63 -26.00
C LEU A 478 -12.91 11.85 -26.75
N GLY A 479 -12.29 13.01 -26.67
CA GLY A 479 -11.15 13.36 -27.52
C GLY A 479 -11.51 13.38 -29.02
N ALA A 480 -12.74 13.79 -29.37
CA ALA A 480 -13.27 13.72 -30.72
C ALA A 480 -12.77 14.85 -31.63
N GLY A 481 -12.55 14.54 -32.90
CA GLY A 481 -12.33 15.56 -33.95
C GLY A 481 -13.64 15.98 -34.62
N GLU A 482 -13.64 17.12 -35.35
CA GLU A 482 -14.82 17.60 -36.09
C GLU A 482 -15.39 16.56 -37.09
N LYS A 483 -14.55 15.71 -37.67
CA LYS A 483 -14.96 14.60 -38.55
C LYS A 483 -15.91 13.61 -37.89
N ASN A 484 -15.87 13.48 -36.57
CA ASN A 484 -16.70 12.55 -35.80
C ASN A 484 -18.05 13.16 -35.40
N ARG A 485 -18.25 14.48 -35.55
CA ARG A 485 -19.39 15.23 -35.04
C ARG A 485 -20.74 14.68 -35.52
N ALA A 486 -20.88 14.44 -36.82
CA ALA A 486 -22.12 13.93 -37.38
C ALA A 486 -22.50 12.55 -36.83
N THR A 487 -21.52 11.65 -36.71
CA THR A 487 -21.73 10.30 -36.15
C THR A 487 -22.12 10.38 -34.68
N ILE A 488 -21.42 11.18 -33.89
CA ILE A 488 -21.67 11.31 -32.46
C ILE A 488 -23.05 11.95 -32.21
N ASN A 489 -23.38 13.05 -32.89
CA ASN A 489 -24.71 13.69 -32.75
C ASN A 489 -25.83 12.72 -33.03
N ARG A 490 -25.76 11.99 -34.17
CA ARG A 490 -26.75 10.95 -34.51
C ARG A 490 -26.84 9.86 -33.45
N SER A 491 -25.70 9.46 -32.87
CA SER A 491 -25.66 8.48 -31.81
C SER A 491 -26.32 9.01 -30.52
N MET A 492 -26.03 10.24 -30.12
CA MET A 492 -26.62 10.85 -28.93
C MET A 492 -28.14 11.03 -29.03
N GLU A 493 -28.66 11.41 -30.23
CA GLU A 493 -30.09 11.57 -30.49
C GLU A 493 -30.85 10.24 -30.37
N ASN A 494 -30.22 9.12 -30.76
CA ASN A 494 -30.86 7.80 -30.82
C ASN A 494 -30.52 6.89 -29.62
N MET A 495 -29.74 7.36 -28.67
CA MET A 495 -29.23 6.56 -27.56
C MET A 495 -30.34 6.20 -26.57
N LYS A 496 -30.37 4.92 -26.18
CA LYS A 496 -31.30 4.36 -25.18
C LYS A 496 -30.56 4.00 -23.90
N PRO A 497 -31.24 3.81 -22.76
CA PRO A 497 -30.62 3.26 -21.55
C PRO A 497 -29.86 1.96 -21.85
N ARG A 498 -28.76 1.71 -21.15
CA ARG A 498 -27.84 0.58 -21.38
C ARG A 498 -27.16 0.60 -22.76
N GLN A 499 -27.07 1.75 -23.38
CA GLN A 499 -26.26 1.98 -24.57
C GLN A 499 -25.16 3.01 -24.27
N ALA A 500 -24.05 2.88 -24.98
CA ALA A 500 -22.94 3.79 -24.89
C ALA A 500 -22.29 4.06 -26.25
N ILE A 501 -21.59 5.19 -26.35
CA ILE A 501 -20.56 5.45 -27.34
C ILE A 501 -19.22 5.56 -26.64
N SER A 502 -18.13 5.37 -27.36
CA SER A 502 -16.79 5.44 -26.75
C SER A 502 -15.73 5.90 -27.74
N ASN A 503 -14.54 6.16 -27.19
CA ASN A 503 -13.33 6.44 -27.95
C ASN A 503 -12.37 5.25 -28.02
N ILE A 504 -12.79 4.06 -27.56
CA ILE A 504 -11.93 2.87 -27.61
C ILE A 504 -11.49 2.53 -29.04
N ARG A 505 -10.32 1.93 -29.16
CA ARG A 505 -9.70 1.66 -30.47
C ARG A 505 -10.22 0.37 -31.13
N GLU A 506 -10.80 -0.53 -30.35
CA GLU A 506 -11.33 -1.83 -30.79
C GLU A 506 -12.72 -1.74 -31.42
N PHE A 507 -13.37 -0.56 -31.36
CA PHE A 507 -14.70 -0.34 -31.95
C PHE A 507 -14.77 1.00 -32.70
N GLU A 508 -15.77 1.13 -33.58
CA GLU A 508 -15.97 2.36 -34.36
C GLU A 508 -16.26 3.56 -33.46
N PHE A 509 -15.44 4.59 -33.59
CA PHE A 509 -15.45 5.78 -32.75
C PHE A 509 -16.83 6.48 -32.76
N GLY A 510 -17.40 6.67 -31.59
CA GLY A 510 -18.68 7.38 -31.41
C GLY A 510 -19.90 6.64 -31.88
N LYS A 511 -19.82 5.37 -32.31
CA LYS A 511 -20.96 4.54 -32.70
C LYS A 511 -21.59 3.90 -31.45
N ILE A 512 -22.93 3.77 -31.45
CA ILE A 512 -23.69 3.16 -30.36
C ILE A 512 -23.42 1.66 -30.28
N PHE A 513 -23.30 1.17 -29.05
CA PHE A 513 -23.34 -0.26 -28.73
C PHE A 513 -24.16 -0.53 -27.46
N ASN A 514 -24.74 -1.72 -27.36
CA ASN A 514 -25.42 -2.18 -26.14
C ASN A 514 -24.38 -2.63 -25.12
N THR A 515 -24.42 -2.08 -23.94
CA THR A 515 -23.49 -2.46 -22.85
C THR A 515 -23.89 -3.81 -22.25
N LYS A 516 -22.91 -4.64 -21.96
CA LYS A 516 -23.10 -5.97 -21.33
C LYS A 516 -22.44 -6.06 -19.97
#